data_4965088f9f1e33c1e83a0ca309495182
#
_entry.id   4965088f9f1e33c1e83a0ca309495182
#
_cell.length_a   1.000
_cell.length_b   1.000
_cell.length_c   1.000
_cell.angle_alpha   90.00
_cell.angle_beta   90.00
_cell.angle_gamma   90.00
#
_symmetry.space_group_name_H-M   'P 1'
#
loop_
_entity.id
_entity.type
_entity.pdbx_description
1 polymer ?
#
loop_
_entity_poly.entity_id
_entity_poly.type
_entity_poly.pdbx_seq_one_letter_code
_entity_poly.pdbx_strand_id
1 'polypeptide(L)'
;METADVVIVGGGIVGSGIAYHLTANGCRHVLVIEGESAQGKGSTGKSMGGVRAQFSTPVSIQMSLYSIPFYASFEERLGFPCDYRPQGYLFCATTDKQIAYLRTNYAQQVKMGLKNVRLMTGAEIRSMFPQLRGDDIVGGSFCSSDGFVDPYSAMIGFMTWAADHGATLWRNTVVTGFTRDATGIASVETARGSVATRKVVNCAGAWAASVAKLAGVDLPVEPLRRMLVPSEPFNEFPHTAPMIVDMSNGFHFRPEARGFLLAWNDPEEAPGFKTDFDPAFVEKILTRAADRVPCFANLPVNPKRAWAGLYEMTPDHHPILGEAPGLPGFFLANGFSGHGVMHAPATGKILSDLILTGQTDLIDASLLNLRRFTEGRLIHETAVL
;
A
#
# COMPACT_ATOMS: atom_id res chain seq x y z
N MET A 1 8.21 24.66 -24.68
CA MET A 1 7.94 24.20 -23.30
C MET A 1 6.79 23.23 -23.41
N GLU A 2 6.95 22.03 -22.87
CA GLU A 2 5.90 21.03 -22.84
C GLU A 2 4.82 21.42 -21.82
N THR A 3 3.58 20.98 -22.01
CA THR A 3 2.46 21.35 -21.13
C THR A 3 1.71 20.11 -20.69
N ALA A 4 1.20 20.10 -19.47
CA ALA A 4 0.32 19.06 -18.96
C ALA A 4 -0.81 19.68 -18.09
N ASP A 5 -2.01 19.09 -18.12
CA ASP A 5 -3.08 19.46 -17.19
C ASP A 5 -2.73 19.08 -15.76
N VAL A 6 -2.14 17.88 -15.59
CA VAL A 6 -1.64 17.36 -14.31
C VAL A 6 -0.32 16.63 -14.55
N VAL A 7 0.68 16.91 -13.70
CA VAL A 7 1.94 16.14 -13.62
C VAL A 7 1.93 15.28 -12.36
N ILE A 8 2.16 13.97 -12.52
CA ILE A 8 2.28 13.01 -11.42
C ILE A 8 3.75 12.61 -11.28
N VAL A 9 4.34 12.85 -10.11
CA VAL A 9 5.73 12.52 -9.80
C VAL A 9 5.79 11.17 -9.09
N GLY A 10 6.23 10.14 -9.80
CA GLY A 10 6.27 8.75 -9.36
C GLY A 10 5.25 7.85 -10.09
N GLY A 11 5.76 6.89 -10.88
CA GLY A 11 4.99 5.93 -11.67
C GLY A 11 4.70 4.61 -10.93
N GLY A 12 4.70 4.58 -9.60
CA GLY A 12 4.28 3.44 -8.81
C GLY A 12 2.77 3.20 -8.88
N ILE A 13 2.26 2.20 -8.15
CA ILE A 13 0.83 1.82 -8.19
C ILE A 13 -0.10 2.97 -7.81
N VAL A 14 0.30 3.83 -6.86
CA VAL A 14 -0.48 5.00 -6.45
C VAL A 14 -0.56 6.02 -7.58
N GLY A 15 0.59 6.41 -8.15
CA GLY A 15 0.62 7.37 -9.26
C GLY A 15 -0.10 6.85 -10.50
N SER A 16 0.05 5.55 -10.83
CA SER A 16 -0.68 4.90 -11.94
C SER A 16 -2.18 4.85 -11.68
N GLY A 17 -2.61 4.57 -10.44
CA GLY A 17 -4.03 4.61 -10.05
C GLY A 17 -4.62 6.01 -10.15
N ILE A 18 -3.87 7.05 -9.78
CA ILE A 18 -4.30 8.45 -9.93
C ILE A 18 -4.40 8.82 -11.43
N ALA A 19 -3.40 8.42 -12.25
CA ALA A 19 -3.43 8.64 -13.70
C ALA A 19 -4.67 8.01 -14.34
N TYR A 20 -5.00 6.75 -13.96
CA TYR A 20 -6.21 6.06 -14.40
C TYR A 20 -7.46 6.87 -14.05
N HIS A 21 -7.65 7.26 -12.78
CA HIS A 21 -8.86 7.95 -12.37
C HIS A 21 -8.99 9.36 -12.99
N LEU A 22 -7.88 10.08 -13.16
CA LEU A 22 -7.88 11.39 -13.84
C LEU A 22 -8.32 11.24 -15.29
N THR A 23 -7.75 10.29 -16.04
CA THR A 23 -8.10 10.09 -17.45
C THR A 23 -9.51 9.52 -17.62
N ALA A 24 -9.94 8.61 -16.73
CA ALA A 24 -11.32 8.10 -16.68
C ALA A 24 -12.36 9.22 -16.41
N ASN A 25 -11.97 10.26 -15.69
CA ASN A 25 -12.80 11.45 -15.43
C ASN A 25 -12.56 12.59 -16.44
N GLY A 26 -11.93 12.30 -17.60
CA GLY A 26 -11.84 13.21 -18.73
C GLY A 26 -10.63 14.16 -18.75
N CYS A 27 -9.67 14.02 -17.83
CA CYS A 27 -8.40 14.74 -17.91
C CYS A 27 -7.55 14.15 -19.05
N ARG A 28 -7.18 14.96 -20.05
CA ARG A 28 -6.61 14.44 -21.30
C ARG A 28 -5.09 14.50 -21.38
N HIS A 29 -4.46 15.41 -20.66
CA HIS A 29 -3.02 15.65 -20.71
C HIS A 29 -2.40 15.37 -19.34
N VAL A 30 -2.40 14.10 -18.92
CA VAL A 30 -1.76 13.64 -17.68
C VAL A 30 -0.34 13.17 -18.00
N LEU A 31 0.67 13.75 -17.36
CA LEU A 31 2.05 13.31 -17.49
C LEU A 31 2.50 12.62 -16.20
N VAL A 32 2.89 11.36 -16.29
CA VAL A 32 3.53 10.61 -15.21
C VAL A 32 5.04 10.63 -15.41
N ILE A 33 5.79 11.07 -14.40
CA ILE A 33 7.26 11.14 -14.42
C ILE A 33 7.81 10.07 -13.47
N GLU A 34 8.56 9.11 -14.03
CA GLU A 34 9.22 8.03 -13.31
C GLU A 34 10.74 8.18 -13.39
N GLY A 35 11.40 8.23 -12.23
CA GLY A 35 12.85 8.38 -12.13
C GLY A 35 13.62 7.17 -12.64
N GLU A 36 13.07 6.00 -12.48
CA GLU A 36 13.67 4.73 -12.85
C GLU A 36 13.46 4.38 -14.34
N SER A 37 14.27 3.42 -14.83
CA SER A 37 14.18 2.93 -16.22
C SER A 37 12.92 2.13 -16.51
N ALA A 38 12.25 1.64 -15.47
CA ALA A 38 10.97 0.94 -15.52
C ALA A 38 10.15 1.24 -14.27
N GLN A 39 8.84 1.20 -14.41
CA GLN A 39 7.93 1.25 -13.26
C GLN A 39 8.11 0.03 -12.34
N GLY A 40 7.68 0.15 -11.08
CA GLY A 40 7.66 -0.95 -10.12
C GLY A 40 8.99 -1.25 -9.44
N LYS A 41 10.08 -0.55 -9.73
CA LYS A 41 11.37 -0.76 -9.06
C LYS A 41 11.41 -0.26 -7.62
N GLY A 42 10.53 0.66 -7.25
CA GLY A 42 10.32 1.10 -5.87
C GLY A 42 9.50 0.10 -5.05
N SER A 43 8.69 0.61 -4.12
CA SER A 43 7.90 -0.20 -3.17
C SER A 43 6.88 -1.12 -3.85
N THR A 44 6.31 -0.72 -4.97
CA THR A 44 5.25 -1.48 -5.67
C THR A 44 5.67 -2.90 -6.05
N GLY A 45 6.74 -3.05 -6.82
CA GLY A 45 7.20 -4.37 -7.27
C GLY A 45 7.90 -5.19 -6.19
N LYS A 46 8.00 -4.66 -4.99
CA LYS A 46 8.60 -5.32 -3.82
C LYS A 46 7.56 -5.58 -2.72
N SER A 47 6.30 -5.25 -2.97
CA SER A 47 5.20 -5.43 -2.04
C SER A 47 4.76 -6.88 -1.97
N MET A 48 4.24 -7.27 -0.81
CA MET A 48 3.56 -8.57 -0.61
C MET A 48 2.19 -8.64 -1.32
N GLY A 49 1.65 -7.49 -1.77
CA GLY A 49 0.40 -7.44 -2.53
C GLY A 49 -0.86 -7.63 -1.70
N GLY A 50 -0.77 -7.54 -0.39
CA GLY A 50 -1.94 -7.71 0.49
C GLY A 50 -3.03 -6.66 0.23
N VAL A 51 -4.29 -7.09 0.27
CA VAL A 51 -5.49 -6.26 0.14
C VAL A 51 -6.46 -6.67 1.24
N ARG A 52 -6.78 -5.76 2.16
CA ARG A 52 -7.66 -6.06 3.31
C ARG A 52 -8.50 -4.86 3.72
N ALA A 53 -9.62 -5.12 4.40
CA ALA A 53 -10.47 -4.12 5.03
C ALA A 53 -10.47 -4.22 6.57
N GLN A 54 -9.76 -5.16 7.14
CA GLN A 54 -9.61 -5.34 8.59
C GLN A 54 -8.66 -4.30 9.17
N PHE A 55 -9.10 -3.02 9.21
CA PHE A 55 -8.42 -1.89 9.82
C PHE A 55 -9.07 -1.44 11.12
N SER A 56 -8.37 -0.59 11.88
CA SER A 56 -8.84 -0.04 13.16
C SER A 56 -9.52 1.33 13.01
N THR A 57 -9.30 2.02 11.90
CA THR A 57 -9.84 3.37 11.68
C THR A 57 -10.90 3.42 10.58
N PRO A 58 -11.95 4.26 10.74
CA PRO A 58 -13.01 4.39 9.74
C PRO A 58 -12.50 4.74 8.35
N VAL A 59 -11.53 5.65 8.25
CA VAL A 59 -11.02 6.12 6.96
C VAL A 59 -10.32 5.01 6.18
N SER A 60 -9.49 4.18 6.83
CA SER A 60 -8.84 3.03 6.20
C SER A 60 -9.85 1.96 5.78
N ILE A 61 -10.89 1.73 6.62
CA ILE A 61 -11.98 0.80 6.27
C ILE A 61 -12.73 1.30 5.03
N GLN A 62 -13.11 2.59 4.97
CA GLN A 62 -13.82 3.17 3.82
C GLN A 62 -12.99 3.07 2.53
N MET A 63 -11.70 3.41 2.57
CA MET A 63 -10.81 3.26 1.42
C MET A 63 -10.74 1.81 0.93
N SER A 64 -10.70 0.84 1.85
CA SER A 64 -10.68 -0.59 1.51
C SER A 64 -12.02 -1.08 0.95
N LEU A 65 -13.15 -0.61 1.48
CA LEU A 65 -14.48 -0.94 0.97
C LEU A 65 -14.71 -0.47 -0.47
N TYR A 66 -14.00 0.58 -0.90
CA TYR A 66 -13.95 0.98 -2.32
C TYR A 66 -12.96 0.14 -3.11
N SER A 67 -11.76 -0.09 -2.57
CA SER A 67 -10.64 -0.69 -3.30
C SER A 67 -10.83 -2.18 -3.56
N ILE A 68 -11.39 -2.95 -2.61
CA ILE A 68 -11.57 -4.40 -2.76
C ILE A 68 -12.51 -4.74 -3.93
N PRO A 69 -13.73 -4.17 -4.04
CA PRO A 69 -14.59 -4.38 -5.20
C PRO A 69 -13.96 -3.88 -6.52
N PHE A 70 -13.15 -2.83 -6.46
CA PHE A 70 -12.43 -2.34 -7.63
C PHE A 70 -11.44 -3.40 -8.14
N TYR A 71 -10.62 -3.99 -7.25
CA TYR A 71 -9.71 -5.09 -7.62
C TYR A 71 -10.47 -6.33 -8.10
N ALA A 72 -11.60 -6.65 -7.49
CA ALA A 72 -12.44 -7.79 -7.92
C ALA A 72 -12.97 -7.65 -9.35
N SER A 73 -13.20 -6.41 -9.81
CA SER A 73 -13.65 -6.11 -11.18
C SER A 73 -12.56 -5.47 -12.05
N PHE A 74 -11.30 -5.59 -11.66
CA PHE A 74 -10.18 -4.88 -12.29
C PHE A 74 -10.03 -5.25 -13.77
N GLU A 75 -10.05 -6.55 -14.08
CA GLU A 75 -9.92 -7.03 -15.45
C GLU A 75 -11.10 -6.61 -16.33
N GLU A 76 -12.33 -6.67 -15.79
CA GLU A 76 -13.52 -6.19 -16.50
C GLU A 76 -13.43 -4.69 -16.81
N ARG A 77 -12.90 -3.89 -15.87
CA ARG A 77 -12.79 -2.42 -16.00
C ARG A 77 -11.68 -1.97 -16.92
N LEU A 78 -10.51 -2.61 -16.83
CA LEU A 78 -9.28 -2.12 -17.45
C LEU A 78 -8.79 -3.01 -18.61
N GLY A 79 -9.34 -4.21 -18.79
CA GLY A 79 -8.87 -5.18 -19.77
C GLY A 79 -7.54 -5.85 -19.38
N PHE A 80 -7.11 -5.74 -18.13
CA PHE A 80 -5.86 -6.29 -17.60
C PHE A 80 -6.11 -7.08 -16.32
N PRO A 81 -5.52 -8.29 -16.17
CA PRO A 81 -5.60 -9.01 -14.91
C PRO A 81 -4.71 -8.35 -13.84
N CYS A 82 -5.18 -8.36 -12.60
CA CYS A 82 -4.36 -8.00 -11.43
C CYS A 82 -4.15 -9.17 -10.47
N ASP A 83 -4.60 -10.38 -10.86
CA ASP A 83 -4.52 -11.61 -10.07
C ASP A 83 -5.08 -11.43 -8.64
N TYR A 84 -6.25 -10.78 -8.53
CA TYR A 84 -6.92 -10.65 -7.24
C TYR A 84 -7.43 -12.00 -6.75
N ARG A 85 -6.92 -12.41 -5.58
CA ARG A 85 -7.25 -13.68 -4.92
C ARG A 85 -7.92 -13.40 -3.57
N PRO A 86 -9.25 -13.48 -3.47
CA PRO A 86 -10.00 -13.31 -2.23
C PRO A 86 -9.89 -14.57 -1.35
N GLN A 87 -8.68 -14.92 -0.93
CA GLN A 87 -8.43 -16.06 -0.04
C GLN A 87 -8.57 -15.68 1.44
N GLY A 88 -8.76 -14.40 1.73
CA GLY A 88 -8.97 -13.87 3.06
C GLY A 88 -7.69 -13.42 3.76
N TYR A 89 -7.92 -12.82 4.94
CA TYR A 89 -6.91 -12.57 5.98
C TYR A 89 -7.39 -13.13 7.30
N LEU A 90 -6.51 -13.84 7.99
CA LEU A 90 -6.72 -14.38 9.33
C LEU A 90 -5.70 -13.77 10.30
N PHE A 91 -6.19 -13.02 11.27
CA PHE A 91 -5.41 -12.56 12.40
C PHE A 91 -5.54 -13.55 13.54
N CYS A 92 -4.44 -14.19 13.97
CA CYS A 92 -4.40 -15.14 15.07
C CYS A 92 -3.98 -14.43 16.35
N ALA A 93 -4.87 -14.37 17.34
CA ALA A 93 -4.63 -13.77 18.64
C ALA A 93 -4.25 -14.84 19.66
N THR A 94 -3.24 -14.54 20.49
CA THR A 94 -2.70 -15.44 21.52
C THR A 94 -2.96 -14.94 22.95
N THR A 95 -3.57 -13.75 23.10
CA THR A 95 -3.88 -13.16 24.39
C THR A 95 -5.28 -12.54 24.41
N ASP A 96 -5.88 -12.44 25.61
CA ASP A 96 -7.17 -11.80 25.81
C ASP A 96 -7.16 -10.31 25.38
N LYS A 97 -6.02 -9.63 25.55
CA LYS A 97 -5.85 -8.24 25.09
C LYS A 97 -5.98 -8.13 23.56
N GLN A 98 -5.38 -9.07 22.83
CA GLN A 98 -5.47 -9.10 21.36
C GLN A 98 -6.90 -9.43 20.92
N ILE A 99 -7.60 -10.35 21.59
CA ILE A 99 -9.02 -10.64 21.30
C ILE A 99 -9.90 -9.42 21.58
N ALA A 100 -9.69 -8.72 22.68
CA ALA A 100 -10.43 -7.50 22.99
C ALA A 100 -10.21 -6.42 21.89
N TYR A 101 -8.97 -6.26 21.42
CA TYR A 101 -8.62 -5.40 20.30
C TYR A 101 -9.37 -5.82 19.01
N LEU A 102 -9.33 -7.10 18.65
CA LEU A 102 -10.01 -7.60 17.45
C LEU A 102 -11.54 -7.43 17.54
N ARG A 103 -12.15 -7.61 18.72
CA ARG A 103 -13.59 -7.36 18.96
C ARG A 103 -13.95 -5.90 18.74
N THR A 104 -13.13 -4.97 19.23
CA THR A 104 -13.33 -3.53 19.03
C THR A 104 -13.28 -3.17 17.55
N ASN A 105 -12.26 -3.66 16.84
CA ASN A 105 -12.12 -3.43 15.40
C ASN A 105 -13.25 -4.08 14.61
N TYR A 106 -13.63 -5.30 14.94
CA TYR A 106 -14.77 -5.99 14.33
C TYR A 106 -16.05 -5.17 14.42
N ALA A 107 -16.37 -4.66 15.61
CA ALA A 107 -17.56 -3.83 15.80
C ALA A 107 -17.53 -2.57 14.91
N GLN A 108 -16.37 -1.92 14.80
CA GLN A 108 -16.17 -0.77 13.93
C GLN A 108 -16.29 -1.16 12.44
N GLN A 109 -15.68 -2.25 12.03
CA GLN A 109 -15.70 -2.75 10.65
C GLN A 109 -17.12 -3.09 10.19
N VAL A 110 -17.89 -3.79 11.03
CA VAL A 110 -19.32 -4.13 10.76
C VAL A 110 -20.16 -2.85 10.68
N LYS A 111 -19.96 -1.90 11.61
CA LYS A 111 -20.64 -0.60 11.60
C LYS A 111 -20.37 0.18 10.30
N MET A 112 -19.16 0.07 9.74
CA MET A 112 -18.77 0.70 8.48
C MET A 112 -19.25 -0.06 7.24
N GLY A 113 -19.89 -1.22 7.39
CA GLY A 113 -20.46 -2.00 6.30
C GLY A 113 -19.61 -3.17 5.80
N LEU A 114 -18.54 -3.54 6.47
CA LEU A 114 -17.76 -4.74 6.13
C LEU A 114 -18.59 -5.99 6.50
N LYS A 115 -19.04 -6.75 5.50
CA LYS A 115 -19.99 -7.86 5.67
C LYS A 115 -19.33 -9.22 5.86
N ASN A 116 -18.11 -9.40 5.34
CA ASN A 116 -17.45 -10.70 5.22
C ASN A 116 -16.43 -10.96 6.34
N VAL A 117 -16.43 -10.14 7.38
CA VAL A 117 -15.57 -10.29 8.55
C VAL A 117 -16.30 -11.05 9.65
N ARG A 118 -15.58 -11.94 10.34
CA ARG A 118 -16.10 -12.68 11.52
C ARG A 118 -14.99 -12.88 12.55
N LEU A 119 -15.40 -12.93 13.82
CA LEU A 119 -14.54 -13.41 14.90
C LEU A 119 -14.53 -14.93 14.90
N MET A 120 -13.40 -15.52 15.23
CA MET A 120 -13.21 -16.96 15.32
C MET A 120 -12.68 -17.35 16.70
N THR A 121 -13.14 -18.47 17.21
CA THR A 121 -12.54 -19.13 18.38
C THR A 121 -11.23 -19.82 18.00
N GLY A 122 -10.35 -20.04 18.98
CA GLY A 122 -9.15 -20.84 18.77
C GLY A 122 -9.43 -22.25 18.25
N ALA A 123 -10.54 -22.87 18.68
CA ALA A 123 -10.97 -24.19 18.21
C ALA A 123 -11.33 -24.19 16.71
N GLU A 124 -12.04 -23.15 16.23
CA GLU A 124 -12.37 -23.01 14.81
C GLU A 124 -11.10 -22.81 13.97
N ILE A 125 -10.15 -22.00 14.45
CA ILE A 125 -8.87 -21.77 13.75
C ILE A 125 -8.07 -23.07 13.66
N ARG A 126 -7.95 -23.83 14.77
CA ARG A 126 -7.27 -25.13 14.78
C ARG A 126 -7.91 -26.16 13.84
N SER A 127 -9.24 -26.15 13.77
CA SER A 127 -9.98 -27.03 12.85
C SER A 127 -9.76 -26.65 11.39
N MET A 128 -9.68 -25.34 11.09
CA MET A 128 -9.48 -24.84 9.73
C MET A 128 -8.03 -25.06 9.25
N PHE A 129 -7.06 -24.85 10.13
CA PHE A 129 -5.62 -24.96 9.85
C PHE A 129 -4.91 -25.82 10.90
N PRO A 130 -5.07 -27.16 10.87
CA PRO A 130 -4.45 -28.06 11.84
C PRO A 130 -2.93 -28.07 11.78
N GLN A 131 -2.34 -27.51 10.72
CA GLN A 131 -0.89 -27.36 10.56
C GLN A 131 -0.32 -26.21 11.37
N LEU A 132 -1.15 -25.28 11.88
CA LEU A 132 -0.70 -24.23 12.79
C LEU A 132 -0.47 -24.80 14.20
N ARG A 133 0.59 -24.36 14.87
CA ARG A 133 0.65 -24.50 16.33
C ARG A 133 -0.46 -23.62 16.91
N GLY A 134 -1.48 -24.25 17.40
CA GLY A 134 -2.73 -23.57 17.78
C GLY A 134 -3.08 -23.66 19.26
N ASP A 135 -2.23 -24.30 20.10
CA ASP A 135 -2.43 -24.48 21.54
C ASP A 135 -2.48 -23.15 22.30
N ASP A 136 -1.73 -22.15 21.83
CA ASP A 136 -1.70 -20.79 22.34
C ASP A 136 -2.71 -19.83 21.67
N ILE A 137 -3.37 -20.23 20.56
CA ILE A 137 -4.34 -19.38 19.85
C ILE A 137 -5.67 -19.38 20.61
N VAL A 138 -6.02 -18.24 21.21
CA VAL A 138 -7.27 -18.03 21.94
C VAL A 138 -8.43 -17.65 21.03
N GLY A 139 -8.15 -17.10 19.85
CA GLY A 139 -9.15 -16.72 18.84
C GLY A 139 -8.52 -15.88 17.71
N GLY A 140 -9.39 -15.26 16.90
CA GLY A 140 -8.92 -14.44 15.79
C GLY A 140 -10.03 -13.67 15.08
N SER A 141 -9.66 -12.98 14.01
CA SER A 141 -10.56 -12.32 13.08
C SER A 141 -10.24 -12.77 11.66
N PHE A 142 -11.26 -13.14 10.90
CA PHE A 142 -11.16 -13.58 9.51
C PHE A 142 -12.09 -12.77 8.62
N CYS A 143 -11.60 -12.29 7.49
CA CYS A 143 -12.40 -11.63 6.47
C CYS A 143 -12.17 -12.31 5.12
N SER A 144 -13.22 -12.94 4.56
CA SER A 144 -13.09 -13.73 3.33
C SER A 144 -12.97 -12.90 2.05
N SER A 145 -13.34 -11.62 2.09
CA SER A 145 -13.14 -10.69 0.97
C SER A 145 -11.78 -10.00 0.98
N ASP A 146 -11.00 -10.15 2.02
CA ASP A 146 -9.60 -9.77 2.01
C ASP A 146 -8.80 -10.77 1.18
N GLY A 147 -7.59 -10.43 0.80
CA GLY A 147 -6.76 -11.32 -0.02
C GLY A 147 -5.50 -10.63 -0.51
N PHE A 148 -5.12 -10.90 -1.72
CA PHE A 148 -3.92 -10.30 -2.33
C PHE A 148 -4.07 -10.16 -3.84
N VAL A 149 -3.28 -9.26 -4.40
CA VAL A 149 -3.15 -8.99 -5.84
C VAL A 149 -1.69 -9.15 -6.26
N ASP A 150 -1.43 -9.22 -7.56
CA ASP A 150 -0.11 -8.90 -8.09
C ASP A 150 0.04 -7.38 -8.23
N PRO A 151 0.89 -6.73 -7.39
CA PRO A 151 1.01 -5.27 -7.39
C PRO A 151 1.58 -4.72 -8.68
N TYR A 152 2.47 -5.48 -9.34
CA TYR A 152 3.08 -5.08 -10.59
C TYR A 152 2.07 -5.09 -11.72
N SER A 153 1.29 -6.17 -11.87
CA SER A 153 0.23 -6.28 -12.88
C SER A 153 -0.84 -5.22 -12.69
N ALA A 154 -1.26 -4.96 -11.44
CA ALA A 154 -2.23 -3.90 -11.15
C ALA A 154 -1.69 -2.51 -11.54
N MET A 155 -0.44 -2.20 -11.23
CA MET A 155 0.22 -0.95 -11.61
C MET A 155 0.28 -0.79 -13.12
N ILE A 156 0.71 -1.85 -13.84
CA ILE A 156 0.78 -1.83 -15.30
C ILE A 156 -0.61 -1.68 -15.92
N GLY A 157 -1.62 -2.39 -15.40
CA GLY A 157 -3.00 -2.27 -15.87
C GLY A 157 -3.52 -0.84 -15.76
N PHE A 158 -3.35 -0.18 -14.61
CA PHE A 158 -3.68 1.23 -14.42
C PHE A 158 -2.98 2.14 -15.43
N MET A 159 -1.64 1.99 -15.57
CA MET A 159 -0.88 2.89 -16.43
C MET A 159 -1.16 2.67 -17.91
N THR A 160 -1.31 1.41 -18.36
CA THR A 160 -1.64 1.11 -19.75
C THR A 160 -3.02 1.68 -20.12
N TRP A 161 -4.02 1.43 -19.29
CA TRP A 161 -5.33 2.01 -19.52
C TRP A 161 -5.28 3.54 -19.58
N ALA A 162 -4.58 4.18 -18.64
CA ALA A 162 -4.42 5.64 -18.63
C ALA A 162 -3.71 6.15 -19.89
N ALA A 163 -2.68 5.45 -20.38
CA ALA A 163 -1.96 5.80 -21.59
C ALA A 163 -2.85 5.72 -22.84
N ASP A 164 -3.68 4.70 -22.96
CA ASP A 164 -4.66 4.55 -24.03
C ASP A 164 -5.73 5.68 -24.02
N HIS A 165 -5.86 6.39 -22.89
CA HIS A 165 -6.83 7.47 -22.68
C HIS A 165 -6.17 8.86 -22.49
N GLY A 166 -4.93 9.04 -22.93
CA GLY A 166 -4.28 10.35 -23.05
C GLY A 166 -3.23 10.67 -21.97
N ALA A 167 -2.89 9.73 -21.09
CA ALA A 167 -1.75 9.89 -20.22
C ALA A 167 -0.42 9.58 -20.96
N THR A 168 0.66 10.22 -20.53
CA THR A 168 2.02 9.96 -21.02
C THR A 168 2.91 9.56 -19.86
N LEU A 169 3.79 8.58 -20.07
CA LEU A 169 4.77 8.14 -19.08
C LEU A 169 6.20 8.48 -19.53
N TRP A 170 6.88 9.31 -18.76
CA TRP A 170 8.31 9.55 -18.91
C TRP A 170 9.10 8.71 -17.92
N ARG A 171 9.90 7.80 -18.41
CA ARG A 171 10.85 7.00 -17.62
C ARG A 171 12.24 7.60 -17.68
N ASN A 172 13.16 7.20 -16.78
CA ASN A 172 14.50 7.75 -16.65
C ASN A 172 14.49 9.28 -16.51
N THR A 173 13.50 9.81 -15.79
CA THR A 173 13.31 11.26 -15.68
C THR A 173 13.13 11.63 -14.22
N VAL A 174 14.11 12.29 -13.65
CA VAL A 174 14.09 12.78 -12.28
C VAL A 174 13.56 14.20 -12.27
N VAL A 175 12.65 14.50 -11.36
CA VAL A 175 12.20 15.87 -11.06
C VAL A 175 13.30 16.56 -10.23
N THR A 176 13.74 17.72 -10.68
CA THR A 176 14.83 18.49 -10.06
C THR A 176 14.37 19.77 -9.37
N GLY A 177 13.12 20.19 -9.60
CA GLY A 177 12.55 21.39 -8.99
C GLY A 177 11.14 21.71 -9.45
N PHE A 178 10.62 22.79 -8.89
CA PHE A 178 9.33 23.36 -9.25
C PHE A 178 9.44 24.87 -9.33
N THR A 179 8.79 25.51 -10.31
CA THR A 179 8.61 26.95 -10.30
C THR A 179 7.24 27.33 -9.78
N ARG A 180 7.13 28.53 -9.25
CA ARG A 180 5.88 29.10 -8.69
C ARG A 180 5.71 30.52 -9.16
N ASP A 181 4.46 30.95 -9.24
CA ASP A 181 4.08 32.34 -9.37
C ASP A 181 3.10 32.74 -8.25
N ALA A 182 2.48 33.90 -8.37
CA ALA A 182 1.54 34.39 -7.37
C ALA A 182 0.28 33.52 -7.18
N THR A 183 0.01 32.58 -8.10
CA THR A 183 -1.17 31.70 -8.10
C THR A 183 -0.87 30.27 -7.67
N GLY A 184 0.38 29.91 -7.44
CA GLY A 184 0.81 28.58 -7.02
C GLY A 184 1.85 27.96 -7.96
N ILE A 185 1.77 26.64 -8.18
CA ILE A 185 2.66 25.90 -9.10
C ILE A 185 2.53 26.46 -10.54
N ALA A 186 3.67 26.61 -11.24
CA ALA A 186 3.75 27.08 -12.61
C ALA A 186 4.45 26.06 -13.55
N SER A 187 5.47 25.34 -13.07
CA SER A 187 6.12 24.27 -13.83
C SER A 187 6.79 23.23 -12.95
N VAL A 188 7.08 22.09 -13.58
CA VAL A 188 7.95 21.02 -13.04
C VAL A 188 9.26 21.03 -13.84
N GLU A 189 10.39 21.07 -13.14
CA GLU A 189 11.72 21.04 -13.74
C GLU A 189 12.27 19.63 -13.75
N THR A 190 12.81 19.21 -14.89
CA THR A 190 13.42 17.89 -15.09
C THR A 190 14.68 17.98 -15.93
N ALA A 191 15.48 16.89 -15.95
CA ALA A 191 16.62 16.80 -16.85
C ALA A 191 16.23 16.82 -18.36
N ARG A 192 14.95 16.55 -18.69
CA ARG A 192 14.42 16.63 -20.06
C ARG A 192 13.92 18.03 -20.44
N GLY A 193 13.91 18.97 -19.49
CA GLY A 193 13.37 20.31 -19.62
C GLY A 193 12.17 20.55 -18.70
N SER A 194 11.59 21.74 -18.81
CA SER A 194 10.47 22.19 -17.99
C SER A 194 9.13 21.79 -18.60
N VAL A 195 8.20 21.37 -17.75
CA VAL A 195 6.80 21.09 -18.12
C VAL A 195 5.91 22.12 -17.43
N ALA A 196 5.21 22.96 -18.21
CA ALA A 196 4.26 23.91 -17.66
C ALA A 196 3.00 23.18 -17.18
N THR A 197 2.63 23.40 -15.93
CA THR A 197 1.43 22.83 -15.32
C THR A 197 1.00 23.65 -14.12
N ARG A 198 -0.30 23.61 -13.81
CA ARG A 198 -0.86 24.20 -12.59
C ARG A 198 -1.15 23.16 -11.50
N LYS A 199 -0.99 21.87 -11.82
CA LYS A 199 -1.34 20.78 -10.89
C LYS A 199 -0.27 19.71 -10.92
N VAL A 200 0.34 19.46 -9.76
CA VAL A 200 1.36 18.43 -9.54
C VAL A 200 0.88 17.51 -8.42
N VAL A 201 1.06 16.21 -8.59
CA VAL A 201 0.82 15.21 -7.54
C VAL A 201 2.13 14.55 -7.17
N ASN A 202 2.57 14.71 -5.94
CA ASN A 202 3.71 13.97 -5.42
C ASN A 202 3.25 12.55 -5.02
N CYS A 203 3.72 11.55 -5.77
CA CYS A 203 3.51 10.11 -5.55
C CYS A 203 4.85 9.37 -5.47
N ALA A 204 5.91 10.07 -5.00
CA ALA A 204 7.29 9.57 -5.07
C ALA A 204 7.64 8.51 -4.00
N GLY A 205 6.65 7.90 -3.33
CA GLY A 205 6.84 6.81 -2.37
C GLY A 205 7.86 7.19 -1.30
N ALA A 206 8.85 6.35 -1.07
CA ALA A 206 9.89 6.58 -0.07
C ALA A 206 10.70 7.88 -0.28
N TRP A 207 10.71 8.44 -1.50
CA TRP A 207 11.38 9.70 -1.85
C TRP A 207 10.46 10.92 -1.74
N ALA A 208 9.22 10.74 -1.27
CA ALA A 208 8.21 11.79 -1.23
C ALA A 208 8.64 13.04 -0.46
N ALA A 209 9.30 12.86 0.70
CA ALA A 209 9.81 13.98 1.49
C ALA A 209 10.90 14.78 0.73
N SER A 210 11.77 14.08 0.00
CA SER A 210 12.80 14.74 -0.84
C SER A 210 12.17 15.56 -1.98
N VAL A 211 11.17 15.01 -2.65
CA VAL A 211 10.42 15.71 -3.71
C VAL A 211 9.64 16.89 -3.14
N ALA A 212 8.97 16.73 -2.01
CA ALA A 212 8.23 17.81 -1.34
C ALA A 212 9.16 18.97 -0.94
N LYS A 213 10.38 18.65 -0.47
CA LYS A 213 11.39 19.65 -0.12
C LYS A 213 11.78 20.54 -1.31
N LEU A 214 11.84 20.00 -2.54
CA LEU A 214 12.08 20.80 -3.76
C LEU A 214 10.99 21.85 -3.99
N ALA A 215 9.77 21.58 -3.52
CA ALA A 215 8.65 22.50 -3.55
C ALA A 215 8.55 23.37 -2.29
N GLY A 216 9.48 23.25 -1.33
CA GLY A 216 9.46 23.97 -0.05
C GLY A 216 8.37 23.49 0.91
N VAL A 217 7.92 22.26 0.77
CA VAL A 217 6.93 21.60 1.64
C VAL A 217 7.66 20.63 2.57
N ASP A 218 7.45 20.78 3.86
CA ASP A 218 7.93 19.82 4.86
C ASP A 218 6.92 18.67 4.99
N LEU A 219 7.39 17.45 4.73
CA LEU A 219 6.54 16.26 4.66
C LEU A 219 7.06 15.19 5.63
N PRO A 220 6.30 14.83 6.69
CA PRO A 220 6.72 13.87 7.70
C PRO A 220 6.57 12.44 7.20
N VAL A 221 7.39 12.08 6.23
CA VAL A 221 7.45 10.74 5.63
C VAL A 221 8.88 10.23 5.72
N GLU A 222 9.07 9.09 6.36
CA GLU A 222 10.36 8.44 6.54
C GLU A 222 10.39 7.07 5.86
N PRO A 223 11.44 6.77 5.07
CA PRO A 223 11.60 5.44 4.48
C PRO A 223 12.01 4.43 5.56
N LEU A 224 11.42 3.23 5.50
CA LEU A 224 11.70 2.14 6.42
C LEU A 224 11.79 0.82 5.65
N ARG A 225 12.93 0.13 5.74
CA ARG A 225 13.14 -1.13 5.04
C ARG A 225 12.21 -2.22 5.57
N ARG A 226 11.62 -2.99 4.64
CA ARG A 226 10.91 -4.24 4.89
C ARG A 226 11.47 -5.34 3.98
N MET A 227 11.61 -6.53 4.52
CA MET A 227 12.22 -7.66 3.82
C MET A 227 11.23 -8.80 3.65
N LEU A 228 11.26 -9.42 2.48
CA LEU A 228 10.39 -10.54 2.12
C LEU A 228 11.23 -11.75 1.72
N VAL A 229 10.80 -12.91 2.17
CA VAL A 229 11.48 -14.18 1.88
C VAL A 229 10.49 -15.12 1.18
N PRO A 230 10.65 -15.37 -0.14
CA PRO A 230 9.89 -16.40 -0.83
C PRO A 230 10.49 -17.79 -0.53
N SER A 231 9.62 -18.76 -0.32
CA SER A 231 10.06 -20.16 -0.28
C SER A 231 10.21 -20.74 -1.69
N GLU A 232 10.96 -21.83 -1.80
CA GLU A 232 10.86 -22.74 -2.92
C GLU A 232 9.52 -23.53 -2.84
N PRO A 233 9.16 -24.35 -3.86
CA PRO A 233 7.93 -25.14 -3.82
C PRO A 233 7.80 -25.99 -2.55
N PHE A 234 6.62 -25.91 -1.91
CA PHE A 234 6.34 -26.59 -0.64
C PHE A 234 4.87 -26.94 -0.54
N ASN A 235 4.51 -28.19 -0.22
CA ASN A 235 3.14 -28.70 -0.30
C ASN A 235 2.56 -29.15 1.06
N GLU A 236 3.29 -29.01 2.17
CA GLU A 236 2.81 -29.46 3.50
C GLU A 236 1.86 -28.46 4.18
N PHE A 237 1.61 -27.31 3.53
CA PHE A 237 0.62 -26.32 3.96
C PHE A 237 -0.30 -25.95 2.78
N PRO A 238 -1.61 -25.67 3.01
CA PRO A 238 -2.57 -25.41 1.94
C PRO A 238 -2.25 -24.14 1.14
N HIS A 239 -2.20 -24.23 -0.19
CA HIS A 239 -2.06 -23.07 -1.10
C HIS A 239 -3.37 -22.26 -1.25
N THR A 240 -4.47 -22.73 -0.67
CA THR A 240 -5.74 -21.99 -0.57
C THR A 240 -5.86 -21.22 0.74
N ALA A 241 -4.80 -21.22 1.57
CA ALA A 241 -4.79 -20.49 2.83
C ALA A 241 -4.91 -18.97 2.61
N PRO A 242 -5.53 -18.26 3.55
CA PRO A 242 -5.50 -16.79 3.58
C PRO A 242 -4.09 -16.27 3.87
N MET A 243 -3.93 -14.97 3.82
CA MET A 243 -2.84 -14.33 4.55
C MET A 243 -3.04 -14.60 6.04
N ILE A 244 -2.10 -15.29 6.67
CA ILE A 244 -2.13 -15.60 8.10
C ILE A 244 -1.16 -14.67 8.83
N VAL A 245 -1.66 -14.02 9.87
CA VAL A 245 -0.92 -13.07 10.71
C VAL A 245 -0.87 -13.58 12.14
N ASP A 246 0.30 -13.83 12.66
CA ASP A 246 0.53 -14.12 14.07
C ASP A 246 0.66 -12.81 14.86
N MET A 247 -0.35 -12.46 15.61
CA MET A 247 -0.37 -11.24 16.41
C MET A 247 0.59 -11.27 17.61
N SER A 248 1.16 -12.43 17.96
CA SER A 248 2.11 -12.52 19.06
C SER A 248 3.44 -11.84 18.76
N ASN A 249 3.85 -11.86 17.48
CA ASN A 249 5.17 -11.36 17.07
C ASN A 249 5.16 -10.61 15.73
N GLY A 250 4.01 -10.54 15.02
CA GLY A 250 3.86 -9.86 13.73
C GLY A 250 4.32 -10.67 12.52
N PHE A 251 4.74 -11.93 12.69
CA PHE A 251 5.02 -12.82 11.55
C PHE A 251 3.76 -13.04 10.72
N HIS A 252 3.89 -12.94 9.41
CA HIS A 252 2.78 -13.21 8.51
C HIS A 252 3.29 -13.82 7.20
N PHE A 253 2.40 -14.57 6.56
CA PHE A 253 2.72 -15.25 5.31
C PHE A 253 1.45 -15.47 4.47
N ARG A 254 1.66 -15.67 3.18
CA ARG A 254 0.62 -16.06 2.24
C ARG A 254 1.13 -17.06 1.21
N PRO A 255 0.25 -17.81 0.55
CA PRO A 255 0.62 -18.59 -0.63
C PRO A 255 1.19 -17.68 -1.73
N GLU A 256 2.25 -18.16 -2.38
CA GLU A 256 2.87 -17.51 -3.52
C GLU A 256 3.33 -18.55 -4.52
N ALA A 257 2.78 -18.55 -5.75
CA ALA A 257 3.07 -19.55 -6.76
C ALA A 257 2.91 -20.98 -6.22
N ARG A 258 3.99 -21.75 -6.14
CA ARG A 258 4.03 -23.11 -5.59
C ARG A 258 4.64 -23.19 -4.18
N GLY A 259 4.82 -22.05 -3.53
CA GLY A 259 5.38 -21.92 -2.19
C GLY A 259 4.65 -20.87 -1.37
N PHE A 260 5.39 -20.18 -0.53
CA PHE A 260 4.88 -19.16 0.38
C PHE A 260 5.78 -17.91 0.37
N LEU A 261 5.18 -16.76 0.55
CA LEU A 261 5.88 -15.50 0.76
C LEU A 261 5.75 -15.13 2.25
N LEU A 262 6.91 -15.01 2.91
CA LEU A 262 7.01 -14.74 4.34
C LEU A 262 7.41 -13.29 4.56
N ALA A 263 6.83 -12.66 5.59
CA ALA A 263 7.15 -11.32 6.04
C ALA A 263 7.14 -11.22 7.57
N TRP A 264 7.96 -10.32 8.07
CA TRP A 264 8.01 -9.94 9.47
C TRP A 264 8.60 -8.54 9.59
N ASN A 265 8.00 -7.72 10.45
CA ASN A 265 8.50 -6.40 10.74
C ASN A 265 9.56 -6.46 11.83
N ASP A 266 10.83 -6.42 11.45
CA ASP A 266 11.94 -6.34 12.42
C ASP A 266 11.83 -5.01 13.20
N PRO A 267 11.61 -5.03 14.51
CA PRO A 267 11.51 -3.80 15.31
C PRO A 267 12.84 -3.09 15.47
N GLU A 268 13.96 -3.76 15.19
CA GLU A 268 15.31 -3.17 15.25
C GLU A 268 15.69 -2.43 13.97
N GLU A 269 14.87 -2.52 12.91
CA GLU A 269 15.14 -1.80 11.66
C GLU A 269 14.94 -0.30 11.82
N ALA A 270 16.01 0.45 11.64
CA ALA A 270 15.99 1.91 11.73
C ALA A 270 15.52 2.55 10.40
N PRO A 271 14.81 3.70 10.45
CA PRO A 271 14.49 4.48 9.26
C PRO A 271 15.71 4.79 8.40
N GLY A 272 15.53 4.80 7.08
CA GLY A 272 16.59 5.11 6.11
C GLY A 272 16.36 4.46 4.75
N PHE A 273 17.12 4.90 3.77
CA PHE A 273 17.06 4.42 2.37
C PHE A 273 17.88 3.13 2.14
N LYS A 274 17.72 2.14 3.02
CA LYS A 274 18.33 0.83 2.83
C LYS A 274 17.47 -0.01 1.89
N THR A 275 18.01 -0.48 0.78
CA THR A 275 17.29 -1.30 -0.22
C THR A 275 17.90 -2.68 -0.43
N ASP A 276 19.03 -2.95 0.21
CA ASP A 276 19.70 -4.26 0.23
C ASP A 276 19.00 -5.22 1.19
N PHE A 277 18.95 -6.49 0.79
CA PHE A 277 18.46 -7.56 1.65
C PHE A 277 19.55 -7.97 2.65
N ASP A 278 19.20 -8.09 3.92
CA ASP A 278 20.09 -8.61 4.96
C ASP A 278 19.95 -10.14 5.06
N PRO A 279 20.98 -10.94 4.72
CA PRO A 279 20.91 -12.39 4.82
C PRO A 279 20.61 -12.94 6.21
N ALA A 280 21.00 -12.21 7.28
CA ALA A 280 20.70 -12.59 8.65
C ALA A 280 19.19 -12.59 8.96
N PHE A 281 18.40 -11.87 8.19
CA PHE A 281 16.94 -11.85 8.32
C PHE A 281 16.29 -13.22 8.04
N VAL A 282 16.93 -14.06 7.21
CA VAL A 282 16.40 -15.40 6.88
C VAL A 282 16.26 -16.27 8.12
N GLU A 283 17.27 -16.31 8.98
CA GLU A 283 17.22 -17.08 10.22
C GLU A 283 16.14 -16.54 11.16
N LYS A 284 16.06 -15.20 11.30
CA LYS A 284 15.07 -14.53 12.15
C LYS A 284 13.64 -14.87 11.73
N ILE A 285 13.34 -14.85 10.42
CA ILE A 285 11.99 -15.11 9.93
C ILE A 285 11.63 -16.59 9.92
N LEU A 286 12.56 -17.49 9.58
CA LEU A 286 12.33 -18.93 9.60
C LEU A 286 12.10 -19.47 11.01
N THR A 287 12.77 -18.93 12.02
CA THR A 287 12.51 -19.25 13.42
C THR A 287 11.05 -18.96 13.78
N ARG A 288 10.51 -17.79 13.42
CA ARG A 288 9.11 -17.41 13.67
C ARG A 288 8.13 -18.24 12.85
N ALA A 289 8.51 -18.53 11.61
CA ALA A 289 7.71 -19.36 10.72
C ALA A 289 7.55 -20.77 11.28
N ALA A 290 8.63 -21.43 11.68
CA ALA A 290 8.61 -22.76 12.28
C ALA A 290 7.88 -22.79 13.63
N ASP A 291 7.98 -21.71 14.40
CA ASP A 291 7.29 -21.58 15.68
C ASP A 291 5.76 -21.55 15.50
N ARG A 292 5.23 -20.81 14.51
CA ARG A 292 3.79 -20.76 14.23
C ARG A 292 3.30 -21.91 13.36
N VAL A 293 4.10 -22.35 12.40
CA VAL A 293 3.77 -23.39 11.42
C VAL A 293 4.84 -24.50 11.51
N PRO A 294 4.69 -25.53 12.34
CA PRO A 294 5.74 -26.53 12.58
C PRO A 294 6.32 -27.17 11.33
N CYS A 295 5.50 -27.42 10.28
CA CYS A 295 6.01 -27.96 9.02
C CYS A 295 6.96 -26.96 8.28
N PHE A 296 6.93 -25.69 8.58
CA PHE A 296 7.87 -24.69 8.03
C PHE A 296 9.30 -24.79 8.61
N ALA A 297 9.54 -25.66 9.62
CA ALA A 297 10.88 -26.00 10.03
C ALA A 297 11.73 -26.59 8.87
N ASN A 298 11.05 -27.21 7.89
CA ASN A 298 11.67 -27.76 6.69
C ASN A 298 11.41 -26.93 5.44
N LEU A 299 10.91 -25.68 5.58
CA LEU A 299 10.56 -24.82 4.45
C LEU A 299 11.83 -24.45 3.66
N PRO A 300 11.96 -24.88 2.40
CA PRO A 300 13.15 -24.58 1.61
C PRO A 300 13.10 -23.13 1.15
N VAL A 301 14.15 -22.38 1.44
CA VAL A 301 14.30 -21.00 0.98
C VAL A 301 15.62 -20.78 0.28
N ASN A 302 15.63 -19.89 -0.70
CA ASN A 302 16.84 -19.43 -1.36
C ASN A 302 17.04 -17.95 -1.03
N PRO A 303 18.03 -17.60 -0.17
CA PRO A 303 18.26 -16.22 0.23
C PRO A 303 18.53 -15.27 -0.94
N LYS A 304 19.04 -15.77 -2.08
CA LYS A 304 19.27 -14.97 -3.29
C LYS A 304 17.99 -14.53 -3.99
N ARG A 305 16.87 -15.14 -3.66
CA ARG A 305 15.54 -14.76 -4.18
C ARG A 305 14.77 -13.82 -3.23
N ALA A 306 15.28 -13.63 -2.03
CA ALA A 306 14.73 -12.69 -1.06
C ALA A 306 15.07 -11.26 -1.46
N TRP A 307 14.22 -10.32 -1.07
CA TRP A 307 14.39 -8.91 -1.44
C TRP A 307 13.96 -7.98 -0.32
N ALA A 308 14.37 -6.72 -0.45
CA ALA A 308 13.96 -5.63 0.42
C ALA A 308 13.22 -4.56 -0.37
N GLY A 309 12.23 -3.93 0.24
CA GLY A 309 11.50 -2.76 -0.21
C GLY A 309 11.45 -1.70 0.87
N LEU A 310 10.96 -0.51 0.52
CA LEU A 310 10.80 0.59 1.46
C LEU A 310 9.34 0.86 1.72
N TYR A 311 8.95 0.87 2.99
CA TYR A 311 7.73 1.54 3.43
C TYR A 311 8.00 3.05 3.49
N GLU A 312 6.98 3.84 3.27
CA GLU A 312 6.94 5.28 3.46
C GLU A 312 6.12 5.58 4.72
N MET A 313 6.80 5.67 5.86
CA MET A 313 6.14 5.76 7.17
C MET A 313 5.72 7.18 7.49
N THR A 314 4.50 7.34 8.01
CA THR A 314 4.01 8.57 8.65
C THR A 314 3.86 8.35 10.16
N PRO A 315 3.87 9.41 10.98
CA PRO A 315 3.76 9.29 12.44
C PRO A 315 2.48 8.60 12.94
N ASP A 316 1.39 8.67 12.18
CA ASP A 316 0.07 8.09 12.53
C ASP A 316 -0.33 6.89 11.66
N HIS A 317 0.58 6.44 10.79
CA HIS A 317 0.41 5.33 9.84
C HIS A 317 -0.73 5.49 8.82
N HIS A 318 -1.18 6.74 8.59
CA HIS A 318 -2.14 7.08 7.54
C HIS A 318 -1.48 7.84 6.40
N PRO A 319 -1.98 7.68 5.16
CA PRO A 319 -1.47 8.46 4.05
C PRO A 319 -1.75 9.95 4.23
N ILE A 320 -0.97 10.75 3.54
CA ILE A 320 -1.17 12.20 3.40
C ILE A 320 -1.78 12.43 2.02
N LEU A 321 -3.05 12.84 1.98
CA LEU A 321 -3.80 13.06 0.75
C LEU A 321 -4.32 14.49 0.69
N GLY A 322 -4.27 15.09 -0.50
CA GLY A 322 -4.83 16.41 -0.78
C GLY A 322 -3.80 17.48 -1.08
N GLU A 323 -4.26 18.73 -1.23
CA GLU A 323 -3.40 19.85 -1.57
C GLU A 323 -2.52 20.27 -0.38
N ALA A 324 -1.26 20.56 -0.67
CA ALA A 324 -0.30 21.01 0.35
C ALA A 324 -0.68 22.42 0.86
N PRO A 325 -0.71 22.64 2.18
CA PRO A 325 -1.01 23.93 2.74
C PRO A 325 -0.06 25.03 2.24
N GLY A 326 -0.62 26.14 1.77
CA GLY A 326 0.17 27.31 1.32
C GLY A 326 0.83 27.15 -0.05
N LEU A 327 0.58 26.05 -0.78
CA LEU A 327 1.09 25.86 -2.14
C LEU A 327 -0.01 25.35 -3.07
N PRO A 328 -0.84 26.25 -3.62
CA PRO A 328 -1.89 25.88 -4.57
C PRO A 328 -1.35 25.09 -5.75
N GLY A 329 -2.06 24.02 -6.13
CA GLY A 329 -1.70 23.14 -7.22
C GLY A 329 -0.68 22.06 -6.88
N PHE A 330 -0.15 21.98 -5.66
CA PHE A 330 0.74 20.89 -5.23
C PHE A 330 -0.01 19.90 -4.35
N PHE A 331 -0.33 18.75 -4.90
CA PHE A 331 -1.06 17.67 -4.24
C PHE A 331 -0.12 16.60 -3.70
N LEU A 332 -0.52 15.93 -2.64
CA LEU A 332 0.21 14.89 -1.93
C LEU A 332 -0.57 13.57 -1.98
N ALA A 333 0.11 12.49 -2.27
CA ALA A 333 -0.37 11.10 -2.17
C ALA A 333 0.77 10.22 -1.66
N ASN A 334 1.07 10.32 -0.38
CA ASN A 334 2.30 9.81 0.23
C ASN A 334 2.05 9.19 1.61
N GLY A 335 3.03 8.44 2.11
CA GLY A 335 3.06 8.02 3.51
C GLY A 335 2.08 6.89 3.82
N PHE A 336 1.90 5.94 2.92
CA PHE A 336 0.92 4.85 3.09
C PHE A 336 1.30 3.83 4.16
N SER A 337 2.49 3.88 4.74
CA SER A 337 2.92 3.02 5.84
C SER A 337 2.69 1.52 5.60
N GLY A 338 2.93 1.07 4.36
CA GLY A 338 2.72 -0.31 3.91
C GLY A 338 1.36 -0.60 3.25
N HIS A 339 0.41 0.35 3.25
CA HIS A 339 -0.95 0.14 2.74
C HIS A 339 -1.19 0.67 1.31
N GLY A 340 -0.14 1.12 0.60
CA GLY A 340 -0.26 1.78 -0.70
C GLY A 340 -0.92 0.93 -1.78
N VAL A 341 -0.60 -0.37 -1.86
CA VAL A 341 -1.22 -1.28 -2.84
C VAL A 341 -2.72 -1.39 -2.61
N MET A 342 -3.13 -1.71 -1.39
CA MET A 342 -4.55 -1.94 -1.08
C MET A 342 -5.40 -0.67 -1.17
N HIS A 343 -4.83 0.51 -1.02
CA HIS A 343 -5.54 1.78 -1.08
C HIS A 343 -5.34 2.54 -2.41
N ALA A 344 -4.57 2.02 -3.37
CA ALA A 344 -4.32 2.70 -4.64
C ALA A 344 -5.59 3.05 -5.43
N PRO A 345 -6.60 2.16 -5.56
CA PRO A 345 -7.86 2.52 -6.24
C PRO A 345 -8.61 3.67 -5.55
N ALA A 346 -8.76 3.61 -4.22
CA ALA A 346 -9.43 4.67 -3.44
C ALA A 346 -8.66 5.99 -3.52
N THR A 347 -7.34 5.93 -3.42
CA THR A 347 -6.47 7.12 -3.55
C THR A 347 -6.63 7.76 -4.93
N GLY A 348 -6.67 6.95 -5.99
CA GLY A 348 -6.91 7.44 -7.34
C GLY A 348 -8.23 8.20 -7.45
N LYS A 349 -9.32 7.64 -6.93
CA LYS A 349 -10.64 8.30 -6.88
C LYS A 349 -10.57 9.61 -6.10
N ILE A 350 -10.06 9.56 -4.86
CA ILE A 350 -9.98 10.73 -3.97
C ILE A 350 -9.18 11.87 -4.60
N LEU A 351 -7.98 11.59 -5.10
CA LEU A 351 -7.11 12.63 -5.68
C LEU A 351 -7.68 13.17 -7.00
N SER A 352 -8.25 12.29 -7.84
CA SER A 352 -8.93 12.75 -9.07
C SER A 352 -10.07 13.71 -8.74
N ASP A 353 -10.92 13.37 -7.78
CA ASP A 353 -12.02 14.22 -7.35
C ASP A 353 -11.52 15.56 -6.81
N LEU A 354 -10.56 15.56 -5.88
CA LEU A 354 -9.98 16.78 -5.28
C LEU A 354 -9.34 17.67 -6.35
N ILE A 355 -8.65 17.08 -7.32
CA ILE A 355 -7.97 17.82 -8.40
C ILE A 355 -8.97 18.42 -9.37
N LEU A 356 -10.05 17.72 -9.73
CA LEU A 356 -10.99 18.15 -10.76
C LEU A 356 -12.13 19.00 -10.20
N THR A 357 -12.61 18.69 -8.97
CA THR A 357 -13.82 19.31 -8.41
C THR A 357 -13.59 20.02 -7.07
N GLY A 358 -12.43 19.82 -6.44
CA GLY A 358 -12.12 20.37 -5.12
C GLY A 358 -12.69 19.58 -3.94
N GLN A 359 -13.44 18.52 -4.15
CA GLN A 359 -14.08 17.72 -3.10
C GLN A 359 -14.21 16.24 -3.50
N THR A 360 -14.31 15.35 -2.55
CA THR A 360 -14.59 13.92 -2.74
C THR A 360 -15.70 13.47 -1.80
N ASP A 361 -16.49 12.50 -2.25
CA ASP A 361 -17.58 11.89 -1.49
C ASP A 361 -17.18 10.56 -0.83
N LEU A 362 -15.99 10.04 -1.14
CA LEU A 362 -15.56 8.73 -0.66
C LEU A 362 -15.19 8.73 0.83
N ILE A 363 -14.52 9.79 1.28
CA ILE A 363 -14.08 9.97 2.67
C ILE A 363 -14.12 11.44 3.05
N ASP A 364 -14.04 11.73 4.35
CA ASP A 364 -13.65 13.06 4.80
C ASP A 364 -12.13 13.25 4.58
N ALA A 365 -11.77 13.86 3.46
CA ALA A 365 -10.37 14.06 3.08
C ALA A 365 -9.61 14.98 4.04
N SER A 366 -10.30 15.78 4.86
CA SER A 366 -9.65 16.64 5.88
C SER A 366 -8.89 15.83 6.93
N LEU A 367 -9.32 14.58 7.18
CA LEU A 367 -8.66 13.66 8.11
C LEU A 367 -7.27 13.21 7.63
N LEU A 368 -7.04 13.21 6.31
CA LEU A 368 -5.77 12.79 5.70
C LEU A 368 -4.92 13.95 5.20
N ASN A 369 -5.36 15.20 5.42
CA ASN A 369 -4.62 16.38 5.01
C ASN A 369 -3.33 16.56 5.84
N LEU A 370 -2.29 17.14 5.23
CA LEU A 370 -1.00 17.42 5.88
C LEU A 370 -1.13 18.28 7.15
N ARG A 371 -2.13 19.17 7.22
CA ARG A 371 -2.36 20.04 8.40
C ARG A 371 -2.60 19.27 9.68
N ARG A 372 -3.07 18.01 9.62
CA ARG A 372 -3.33 17.20 10.84
C ARG A 372 -2.11 17.06 11.75
N PHE A 373 -0.89 17.09 11.19
CA PHE A 373 0.34 17.00 11.98
C PHE A 373 0.64 18.29 12.74
N THR A 374 0.38 19.46 12.15
CA THR A 374 0.59 20.76 12.82
C THR A 374 -0.56 21.15 13.74
N GLU A 375 -1.75 20.63 13.49
CA GLU A 375 -2.96 20.88 14.29
C GLU A 375 -3.17 19.86 15.42
N GLY A 376 -2.30 18.83 15.52
CA GLY A 376 -2.40 17.80 16.54
C GLY A 376 -3.63 16.89 16.40
N ARG A 377 -4.19 16.75 15.19
CA ARG A 377 -5.38 15.94 14.88
C ARG A 377 -5.01 14.55 14.33
N LEU A 378 -4.05 13.89 14.99
CA LEU A 378 -3.60 12.58 14.56
C LEU A 378 -4.66 11.50 14.81
N ILE A 379 -4.81 10.61 13.85
CA ILE A 379 -5.62 9.39 13.95
C ILE A 379 -4.67 8.21 13.74
N HIS A 380 -4.44 7.42 14.78
CA HIS A 380 -3.48 6.33 14.68
C HIS A 380 -4.12 5.06 14.12
N GLU A 381 -3.62 4.56 12.97
CA GLU A 381 -3.91 3.20 12.52
C GLU A 381 -3.02 2.22 13.29
N THR A 382 -3.65 1.32 14.00
CA THR A 382 -2.96 0.35 14.86
C THR A 382 -2.89 -1.06 14.24
N ALA A 383 -3.63 -1.29 13.15
CA ALA A 383 -3.58 -2.54 12.38
C ALA A 383 -2.48 -2.48 11.29
N VAL A 384 -1.23 -2.22 11.69
CA VAL A 384 -0.05 -2.13 10.81
C VAL A 384 0.71 -3.45 10.83
N LEU A 385 1.11 -3.95 9.65
CA LEU A 385 1.92 -5.16 9.44
C LEU A 385 3.25 -4.82 8.81
#